data_d95ad43034866c249bf22e64657aaa6f
#
_entry.id   d95ad43034866c249bf22e64657aaa6f
#
_cell.length_a   1.000
_cell.length_b   1.000
_cell.length_c   1.000
_cell.angle_alpha   90.00
_cell.angle_beta   90.00
_cell.angle_gamma   90.00
#
_symmetry.space_group_name_H-M   'P 1'
#
loop_
_entity.id
_entity.type
_entity.pdbx_description
1 polymer ?
#
loop_
_entity_poly.entity_id
_entity_poly.type
_entity_poly.pdbx_seq_one_letter_code
_entity_poly.pdbx_strand_id
1 'polypeptide(L)'
;MKAGAALSLATAFNQTKAQEVTTHNWDKYDFGAGPKVTDRLNQGPFGVEQDEGWYTVLVTSQSLKPVKNYGLGLVGYAREEGGPSLAARTGKETLEQHVEKIAALPFVDVLYIRCDWRDVQTAPGRLNLDPVFRLTLDAAKRHNLRVAFRVQMSNTEFQPDQLALPEFLQKQVPLVKIGKTYGVKQDFVEPRYDHPKFQAAFKELNQLLVQEFDNNPLMEFVDLMMYGFWGEGHTSNLPNPLPDYLTASKTFLDMTQLQLDLWKNVPLAVNTQPDISNVGNREVQDLCVRAGCWLRSDSIVIEEPIQIEELANRPPWLATIMEDGYYRRYDVDPGYLPVDDAGVNVLENWMLHALDLGANYWSLWTESDNLRRYHERYPNGFDTLQRRLGYRLRPAWIWQRKRYGTDEVVVAVSNDGVAGVPGVLRLTVESLDGKIRMAGALDAGHPYAGKHRQASFLLPRNSDGMKLKIRAEIETKGGHRRPVNWATAQPTNTDGSISFQLLRRDDPKWRKGV
;
A
#
# COMPACT_ATOMS: atom_id res chain seq x y z
N MET A 1 50.02 18.65 24.00
CA MET A 1 49.65 18.18 25.32
C MET A 1 48.42 18.89 25.79
N LYS A 2 47.30 18.22 25.83
CA LYS A 2 46.20 18.35 26.78
C LYS A 2 45.22 17.20 26.46
N ALA A 3 45.20 16.28 27.39
CA ALA A 3 44.30 15.12 27.37
C ALA A 3 42.86 15.61 27.66
N GLY A 4 41.93 15.25 26.83
CA GLY A 4 40.50 15.42 27.07
C GLY A 4 39.96 14.15 27.72
N ALA A 5 39.46 14.28 28.93
CA ALA A 5 38.88 13.23 29.72
C ALA A 5 37.58 12.73 29.10
N ALA A 6 37.50 11.43 28.86
CA ALA A 6 36.25 10.73 28.58
C ALA A 6 35.42 10.66 29.87
N LEU A 7 34.32 11.40 29.95
CA LEU A 7 33.32 11.18 31.00
C LEU A 7 32.53 9.92 30.67
N SER A 8 32.78 8.84 31.38
CA SER A 8 31.92 7.68 31.44
C SER A 8 30.71 8.03 32.32
N LEU A 9 29.58 8.35 31.74
CA LEU A 9 28.30 8.35 32.45
C LEU A 9 27.80 6.91 32.58
N ALA A 10 28.25 6.26 33.65
CA ALA A 10 27.58 5.08 34.19
C ALA A 10 26.36 5.58 34.97
N THR A 11 25.24 5.75 34.31
CA THR A 11 23.95 5.95 34.98
C THR A 11 23.51 4.60 35.53
N ALA A 12 23.52 4.49 36.85
CA ALA A 12 22.91 3.42 37.59
C ALA A 12 21.42 3.34 37.21
N PHE A 13 21.02 2.30 36.50
CA PHE A 13 19.63 1.96 36.31
C PHE A 13 19.08 1.49 37.66
N ASN A 14 18.47 2.40 38.41
CA ASN A 14 17.53 2.02 39.44
C ASN A 14 16.41 1.23 38.76
N GLN A 15 16.13 0.04 39.25
CA GLN A 15 14.89 -0.69 38.95
C GLN A 15 13.71 0.11 39.52
N THR A 16 13.34 1.17 38.87
CA THR A 16 12.03 1.79 39.07
C THR A 16 10.99 0.86 38.45
N LYS A 17 9.93 0.60 39.23
CA LYS A 17 8.70 -0.10 38.83
C LYS A 17 8.43 0.17 37.35
N ALA A 18 8.11 -0.90 36.59
CA ALA A 18 7.70 -0.78 35.21
C ALA A 18 6.72 0.40 35.10
N GLN A 19 7.18 1.49 34.49
CA GLN A 19 6.35 2.65 34.27
C GLN A 19 5.27 2.19 33.31
N GLU A 20 4.02 2.35 33.70
CA GLU A 20 2.88 2.00 32.86
C GLU A 20 3.07 2.77 31.55
N VAL A 21 3.28 2.04 30.45
CA VAL A 21 3.46 2.66 29.14
C VAL A 21 2.14 3.37 28.80
N THR A 22 2.20 4.69 28.75
CA THR A 22 1.03 5.49 28.38
C THR A 22 0.78 5.26 26.90
N THR A 23 -0.29 4.57 26.56
CA THR A 23 -0.73 4.42 25.17
C THR A 23 -1.35 5.74 24.68
N HIS A 24 -1.34 5.97 23.36
CA HIS A 24 -2.06 7.09 22.79
C HIS A 24 -3.56 6.99 23.07
N ASN A 25 -4.21 8.15 23.18
CA ASN A 25 -5.67 8.20 23.16
C ASN A 25 -6.15 8.00 21.71
N TRP A 26 -6.31 6.76 21.33
CA TRP A 26 -6.76 6.37 19.99
C TRP A 26 -8.19 6.81 19.67
N ASP A 27 -9.01 7.13 20.68
CA ASP A 27 -10.39 7.61 20.48
C ASP A 27 -10.45 8.86 19.61
N LYS A 28 -9.43 9.72 19.65
CA LYS A 28 -9.35 10.90 18.79
C LYS A 28 -9.16 10.56 17.30
N TYR A 29 -8.67 9.36 16.97
CA TYR A 29 -8.46 8.87 15.62
C TYR A 29 -9.52 7.86 15.19
N ASP A 30 -10.27 7.31 16.12
CA ASP A 30 -11.45 6.50 15.87
C ASP A 30 -12.68 7.42 15.87
N PHE A 31 -13.13 7.82 14.69
CA PHE A 31 -14.31 8.67 14.56
C PHE A 31 -15.60 7.93 14.92
N GLY A 32 -15.52 6.79 15.57
CA GLY A 32 -16.65 5.98 16.03
C GLY A 32 -17.52 5.51 14.86
N ALA A 33 -18.83 5.51 15.07
CA ALA A 33 -19.81 5.18 14.04
C ALA A 33 -19.96 6.28 12.97
N GLY A 34 -19.08 7.28 12.96
CA GLY A 34 -19.22 8.47 12.14
C GLY A 34 -20.29 9.44 12.65
N PRO A 35 -20.41 10.61 12.05
CA PRO A 35 -21.45 11.56 12.41
C PRO A 35 -22.82 10.91 12.20
N LYS A 36 -23.72 11.05 13.17
CA LYS A 36 -25.10 10.62 13.03
C LYS A 36 -25.70 11.40 11.86
N VAL A 37 -26.06 10.70 10.81
CA VAL A 37 -26.73 11.28 9.64
C VAL A 37 -28.21 11.43 10.00
N THR A 38 -28.56 12.43 10.80
CA THR A 38 -29.92 12.55 11.30
C THR A 38 -30.82 13.40 10.44
N ASP A 39 -30.28 14.41 9.75
CA ASP A 39 -31.13 15.49 9.29
C ASP A 39 -31.14 15.72 7.77
N ARG A 40 -30.51 14.82 6.98
CA ARG A 40 -30.51 14.96 5.51
C ARG A 40 -31.48 14.06 4.77
N LEU A 41 -32.47 13.52 5.47
CA LEU A 41 -33.43 12.59 4.85
C LEU A 41 -34.18 13.22 3.67
N ASN A 42 -34.36 14.53 3.68
CA ASN A 42 -35.15 15.25 2.69
C ASN A 42 -34.39 16.36 1.95
N GLN A 43 -33.05 16.42 2.07
CA GLN A 43 -32.28 17.52 1.48
C GLN A 43 -31.83 17.27 0.03
N GLY A 44 -31.97 16.05 -0.48
CA GLY A 44 -31.56 15.72 -1.83
C GLY A 44 -30.04 15.73 -2.08
N PRO A 45 -29.62 15.57 -3.32
CA PRO A 45 -28.22 15.57 -3.73
C PRO A 45 -27.48 16.88 -3.42
N PHE A 46 -26.16 16.83 -3.38
CA PHE A 46 -25.32 18.01 -3.18
C PHE A 46 -25.43 18.97 -4.38
N GLY A 47 -25.54 20.26 -4.11
CA GLY A 47 -25.58 21.30 -5.14
C GLY A 47 -26.94 21.49 -5.84
N VAL A 48 -27.99 20.83 -5.35
CA VAL A 48 -29.35 21.09 -5.83
C VAL A 48 -30.15 21.88 -4.79
N GLU A 49 -31.14 22.61 -5.25
CA GLU A 49 -32.07 23.32 -4.37
C GLU A 49 -33.03 22.34 -3.66
N GLN A 50 -33.53 22.72 -2.46
CA GLN A 50 -34.32 21.82 -1.62
C GLN A 50 -35.65 21.40 -2.24
N ASP A 51 -36.20 22.19 -3.15
CA ASP A 51 -37.53 22.03 -3.71
C ASP A 51 -37.64 21.13 -4.95
N GLU A 52 -36.54 20.44 -5.34
CA GLU A 52 -36.51 19.66 -6.58
C GLU A 52 -37.18 18.28 -6.50
N GLY A 53 -37.92 17.98 -5.46
CA GLY A 53 -38.72 16.75 -5.32
C GLY A 53 -37.86 15.49 -5.10
N TRP A 54 -36.73 15.63 -4.44
CA TRP A 54 -35.86 14.52 -4.05
C TRP A 54 -36.37 13.81 -2.80
N TYR A 55 -36.19 12.49 -2.77
CA TYR A 55 -36.48 11.67 -1.61
C TYR A 55 -35.30 10.71 -1.32
N THR A 56 -34.92 10.60 -0.05
CA THR A 56 -33.86 9.70 0.37
C THR A 56 -34.39 8.26 0.50
N VAL A 57 -33.86 7.34 -0.28
CA VAL A 57 -34.26 5.92 -0.29
C VAL A 57 -33.29 5.02 0.46
N LEU A 58 -32.05 5.47 0.68
CA LEU A 58 -31.06 4.77 1.49
C LEU A 58 -30.16 5.77 2.22
N VAL A 59 -29.90 5.49 3.49
CA VAL A 59 -28.83 6.10 4.30
C VAL A 59 -28.02 4.97 4.89
N THR A 60 -26.70 5.09 4.83
CA THR A 60 -25.79 4.10 5.46
C THR A 60 -24.94 4.73 6.54
N SER A 61 -24.53 3.92 7.50
CA SER A 61 -23.59 4.28 8.54
C SER A 61 -22.22 3.60 8.27
N GLN A 62 -21.16 4.22 8.75
CA GLN A 62 -19.81 3.68 8.68
C GLN A 62 -19.73 2.35 9.44
N SER A 63 -18.99 1.40 8.90
CA SER A 63 -18.58 0.19 9.59
C SER A 63 -17.24 0.40 10.28
N LEU A 64 -17.10 -0.09 11.50
CA LEU A 64 -15.82 -0.16 12.20
C LEU A 64 -15.04 -1.46 11.88
N LYS A 65 -15.65 -2.40 11.13
CA LYS A 65 -15.00 -3.66 10.77
C LYS A 65 -13.92 -3.43 9.70
N PRO A 66 -12.78 -4.12 9.79
CA PRO A 66 -11.81 -4.14 8.69
C PRO A 66 -12.46 -4.52 7.35
N VAL A 67 -12.01 -3.92 6.28
CA VAL A 67 -12.41 -4.29 4.91
C VAL A 67 -11.17 -4.67 4.11
N LYS A 68 -11.27 -5.75 3.34
CA LYS A 68 -10.21 -6.19 2.42
C LYS A 68 -10.55 -5.70 1.02
N ASN A 69 -9.80 -4.73 0.53
CA ASN A 69 -9.95 -4.16 -0.80
C ASN A 69 -8.59 -4.04 -1.49
N TYR A 70 -8.59 -3.97 -2.82
CA TYR A 70 -7.41 -3.60 -3.60
C TYR A 70 -6.97 -2.17 -3.27
N GLY A 71 -5.67 -1.93 -3.20
CA GLY A 71 -5.14 -0.59 -3.00
C GLY A 71 -5.12 -0.13 -1.54
N LEU A 72 -5.17 -1.05 -0.57
CA LEU A 72 -5.00 -0.78 0.86
C LEU A 72 -4.65 -2.05 1.65
N GLY A 73 -4.01 -1.90 2.79
CA GLY A 73 -3.84 -2.99 3.73
C GLY A 73 -2.54 -2.97 4.53
N LEU A 74 -2.42 -3.91 5.45
CA LEU A 74 -1.20 -4.16 6.21
C LEU A 74 -0.34 -5.19 5.47
N VAL A 75 0.96 -4.89 5.37
CA VAL A 75 1.93 -5.69 4.61
C VAL A 75 2.81 -6.48 5.57
N GLY A 76 2.88 -7.79 5.39
CA GLY A 76 3.78 -8.67 6.14
C GLY A 76 4.90 -9.22 5.25
N TYR A 77 6.14 -9.20 5.73
CA TYR A 77 7.28 -9.71 4.99
C TYR A 77 7.35 -11.23 5.06
N ALA A 78 7.20 -11.88 3.90
CA ALA A 78 7.45 -13.31 3.75
C ALA A 78 8.94 -13.61 3.50
N ARG A 79 9.68 -12.65 2.93
CA ARG A 79 11.11 -12.71 2.71
C ARG A 79 11.71 -11.31 2.72
N GLU A 80 12.66 -11.09 3.58
CA GLU A 80 13.43 -9.84 3.75
C GLU A 80 14.74 -9.88 2.94
N GLU A 81 15.55 -8.82 3.01
CA GLU A 81 16.84 -8.70 2.32
C GLU A 81 17.78 -9.85 2.70
N GLY A 82 17.81 -10.22 3.97
CA GLY A 82 18.63 -11.32 4.50
C GLY A 82 18.08 -12.71 4.20
N GLY A 83 16.99 -12.83 3.45
CA GLY A 83 16.31 -14.09 3.16
C GLY A 83 15.12 -14.32 4.08
N PRO A 84 14.65 -15.56 4.22
CA PRO A 84 13.62 -15.91 5.20
C PRO A 84 14.15 -15.71 6.63
N SER A 85 13.26 -15.74 7.63
CA SER A 85 13.62 -15.50 9.04
C SER A 85 14.85 -16.26 9.51
N LEU A 86 15.49 -15.76 10.55
CA LEU A 86 16.65 -16.45 11.16
C LEU A 86 16.30 -17.88 11.58
N ALA A 87 15.07 -18.13 12.07
CA ALA A 87 14.62 -19.47 12.46
C ALA A 87 14.58 -20.42 11.27
N ALA A 88 14.08 -19.99 10.11
CA ALA A 88 14.07 -20.77 8.88
C ALA A 88 15.49 -21.00 8.34
N ARG A 89 16.34 -19.95 8.34
CA ARG A 89 17.75 -20.06 7.90
C ARG A 89 18.60 -20.98 8.79
N THR A 90 18.27 -21.11 10.06
CA THR A 90 18.97 -21.99 11.02
C THR A 90 18.32 -23.37 11.18
N GLY A 91 17.27 -23.69 10.41
CA GLY A 91 16.58 -24.96 10.43
C GLY A 91 15.68 -25.20 11.67
N LYS A 92 15.38 -24.15 12.44
CA LYS A 92 14.45 -24.22 13.57
C LYS A 92 12.99 -24.27 13.12
N GLU A 93 12.71 -23.83 11.91
CA GLU A 93 11.44 -23.96 11.23
C GLU A 93 11.65 -24.22 9.73
N THR A 94 10.63 -24.75 9.06
CA THR A 94 10.66 -24.89 7.60
C THR A 94 10.28 -23.56 6.92
N LEU A 95 10.66 -23.40 5.65
CA LEU A 95 10.25 -22.24 4.85
C LEU A 95 8.72 -22.11 4.78
N GLU A 96 8.02 -23.23 4.68
CA GLU A 96 6.55 -23.24 4.66
C GLU A 96 5.97 -22.77 6.00
N GLN A 97 6.52 -23.25 7.13
CA GLN A 97 6.10 -22.80 8.46
C GLN A 97 6.34 -21.30 8.64
N HIS A 98 7.47 -20.78 8.16
CA HIS A 98 7.77 -19.35 8.22
C HIS A 98 6.74 -18.53 7.45
N VAL A 99 6.47 -18.85 6.19
CA VAL A 99 5.50 -18.12 5.37
C VAL A 99 4.08 -18.23 5.95
N GLU A 100 3.71 -19.43 6.43
CA GLU A 100 2.40 -19.68 7.01
C GLU A 100 2.15 -18.86 8.29
N LYS A 101 3.16 -18.68 9.14
CA LYS A 101 3.07 -17.84 10.35
C LYS A 101 2.63 -16.41 10.01
N ILE A 102 3.22 -15.81 8.96
CA ILE A 102 2.87 -14.44 8.54
C ILE A 102 1.51 -14.43 7.87
N ALA A 103 1.25 -15.36 6.97
CA ALA A 103 -0.02 -15.43 6.25
C ALA A 103 -1.23 -15.65 7.17
N ALA A 104 -1.03 -16.33 8.30
CA ALA A 104 -2.07 -16.58 9.31
C ALA A 104 -2.34 -15.40 10.24
N LEU A 105 -1.55 -14.33 10.20
CA LEU A 105 -1.80 -13.14 11.03
C LEU A 105 -3.11 -12.45 10.62
N PRO A 106 -4.03 -12.20 11.56
CA PRO A 106 -5.40 -11.79 11.23
C PRO A 106 -5.48 -10.37 10.62
N PHE A 107 -4.44 -9.59 10.79
CA PHE A 107 -4.36 -8.20 10.36
C PHE A 107 -3.54 -8.01 9.06
N VAL A 108 -2.87 -9.03 8.54
CA VAL A 108 -2.10 -8.95 7.29
C VAL A 108 -3.04 -9.10 6.09
N ASP A 109 -2.85 -8.24 5.09
CA ASP A 109 -3.60 -8.19 3.84
C ASP A 109 -2.75 -8.51 2.62
N VAL A 110 -1.45 -8.20 2.70
CA VAL A 110 -0.48 -8.37 1.61
C VAL A 110 0.77 -9.06 2.14
N LEU A 111 1.23 -10.09 1.45
CA LEU A 111 2.53 -10.70 1.70
C LEU A 111 3.57 -10.06 0.78
N TYR A 112 4.70 -9.66 1.34
CA TYR A 112 5.75 -8.99 0.61
C TYR A 112 7.01 -9.84 0.51
N ILE A 113 7.63 -9.84 -0.67
CA ILE A 113 8.87 -10.56 -0.95
C ILE A 113 9.91 -9.56 -1.42
N ARG A 114 11.03 -9.45 -0.70
CA ARG A 114 12.21 -8.73 -1.13
C ARG A 114 13.32 -9.76 -1.41
N CYS A 115 13.78 -9.86 -2.65
CA CYS A 115 14.73 -10.90 -3.06
C CYS A 115 15.79 -10.35 -4.02
N ASP A 116 16.94 -11.02 -4.07
CA ASP A 116 17.99 -10.69 -5.00
C ASP A 116 17.65 -11.19 -6.42
N TRP A 117 18.19 -10.55 -7.44
CA TRP A 117 18.04 -11.01 -8.83
C TRP A 117 18.46 -12.49 -9.01
N ARG A 118 19.54 -12.92 -8.36
CA ARG A 118 20.01 -14.33 -8.37
C ARG A 118 18.98 -15.34 -7.86
N ASP A 119 18.04 -14.90 -7.01
CA ASP A 119 17.01 -15.76 -6.41
C ASP A 119 15.82 -16.00 -7.34
N VAL A 120 15.71 -15.21 -8.40
CA VAL A 120 14.60 -15.31 -9.37
C VAL A 120 15.08 -15.73 -10.78
N GLN A 121 16.37 -15.58 -11.09
CA GLN A 121 16.93 -15.95 -12.38
C GLN A 121 18.37 -16.48 -12.22
N THR A 122 18.54 -17.79 -12.38
CA THR A 122 19.86 -18.46 -12.31
C THR A 122 20.52 -18.68 -13.68
N ALA A 123 19.75 -18.51 -14.76
CA ALA A 123 20.23 -18.65 -16.14
C ALA A 123 19.43 -17.73 -17.08
N PRO A 124 20.02 -17.28 -18.21
CA PRO A 124 19.30 -16.49 -19.20
C PRO A 124 18.05 -17.20 -19.73
N GLY A 125 17.04 -16.42 -20.10
CA GLY A 125 15.83 -16.87 -20.80
C GLY A 125 14.76 -17.54 -19.95
N ARG A 126 14.94 -17.68 -18.64
CA ARG A 126 13.94 -18.29 -17.76
C ARG A 126 13.99 -17.80 -16.33
N LEU A 127 12.83 -17.70 -15.69
CA LEU A 127 12.73 -17.52 -14.24
C LEU A 127 12.97 -18.85 -13.53
N ASN A 128 13.63 -18.75 -12.38
CA ASN A 128 13.79 -19.84 -11.42
C ASN A 128 13.53 -19.29 -10.03
N LEU A 129 12.27 -19.10 -9.72
CA LEU A 129 11.83 -18.47 -8.47
C LEU A 129 12.29 -19.28 -7.26
N ASP A 130 12.83 -18.58 -6.28
CA ASP A 130 13.15 -19.10 -4.96
C ASP A 130 11.95 -19.86 -4.35
N PRO A 131 12.15 -20.96 -3.60
CA PRO A 131 11.06 -21.69 -2.96
C PRO A 131 10.14 -20.83 -2.10
N VAL A 132 10.67 -19.85 -1.38
CA VAL A 132 9.86 -18.93 -0.55
C VAL A 132 8.91 -18.12 -1.42
N PHE A 133 9.31 -17.72 -2.62
CA PHE A 133 8.44 -17.00 -3.55
C PHE A 133 7.20 -17.83 -3.91
N ARG A 134 7.39 -19.10 -4.27
CA ARG A 134 6.28 -20.02 -4.60
C ARG A 134 5.39 -20.30 -3.39
N LEU A 135 5.98 -20.58 -2.24
CA LEU A 135 5.24 -20.80 -0.99
C LEU A 135 4.41 -19.58 -0.60
N THR A 136 4.93 -18.37 -0.82
CA THR A 136 4.21 -17.12 -0.56
C THR A 136 2.98 -16.98 -1.47
N LEU A 137 3.11 -17.27 -2.77
CA LEU A 137 1.97 -17.26 -3.69
C LEU A 137 0.89 -18.26 -3.27
N ASP A 138 1.29 -19.46 -2.83
CA ASP A 138 0.35 -20.51 -2.40
C ASP A 138 -0.30 -20.16 -1.06
N ALA A 139 0.44 -19.61 -0.11
CA ALA A 139 -0.11 -19.12 1.16
C ALA A 139 -1.10 -17.96 0.93
N ALA A 140 -0.76 -17.01 0.05
CA ALA A 140 -1.66 -15.92 -0.31
C ALA A 140 -3.01 -16.42 -0.84
N LYS A 141 -3.01 -17.45 -1.70
CA LYS A 141 -4.24 -18.09 -2.18
C LYS A 141 -5.05 -18.71 -1.04
N ARG A 142 -4.39 -19.49 -0.15
CA ARG A 142 -5.08 -20.17 0.97
C ARG A 142 -5.70 -19.18 1.94
N HIS A 143 -5.01 -18.08 2.25
CA HIS A 143 -5.45 -17.07 3.22
C HIS A 143 -6.22 -15.90 2.61
N ASN A 144 -6.50 -15.93 1.30
CA ASN A 144 -7.15 -14.83 0.58
C ASN A 144 -6.41 -13.49 0.78
N LEU A 145 -5.07 -13.54 0.63
CA LEU A 145 -4.18 -12.40 0.67
C LEU A 145 -3.70 -12.04 -0.74
N ARG A 146 -3.06 -10.89 -0.86
CA ARG A 146 -2.42 -10.42 -2.07
C ARG A 146 -0.90 -10.49 -1.91
N VAL A 147 -0.16 -10.32 -2.99
CA VAL A 147 1.30 -10.41 -2.99
C VAL A 147 1.89 -9.18 -3.65
N ALA A 148 2.94 -8.65 -3.05
CA ALA A 148 3.79 -7.63 -3.64
C ALA A 148 5.25 -8.08 -3.55
N PHE A 149 6.12 -7.55 -4.41
CA PHE A 149 7.52 -7.93 -4.36
C PHE A 149 8.45 -6.86 -4.90
N ARG A 150 9.72 -6.99 -4.52
CA ARG A 150 10.87 -6.26 -5.07
C ARG A 150 11.96 -7.26 -5.46
N VAL A 151 12.52 -7.09 -6.66
CA VAL A 151 13.77 -7.72 -7.05
C VAL A 151 14.87 -6.67 -6.96
N GLN A 152 15.89 -6.92 -6.17
CA GLN A 152 16.99 -5.99 -5.96
C GLN A 152 18.26 -6.44 -6.72
N MET A 153 19.00 -5.45 -7.22
CA MET A 153 20.20 -5.66 -8.02
C MET A 153 21.48 -5.58 -7.18
N SER A 154 21.36 -5.00 -5.99
CA SER A 154 22.42 -4.88 -4.99
C SER A 154 21.85 -5.10 -3.59
N ASN A 155 22.64 -5.77 -2.76
CA ASN A 155 22.25 -6.13 -1.39
C ASN A 155 23.50 -6.15 -0.50
N THR A 156 23.50 -5.41 0.58
CA THR A 156 24.63 -5.29 1.51
C THR A 156 24.74 -6.46 2.48
N GLU A 157 23.66 -7.22 2.70
CA GLU A 157 23.59 -8.27 3.72
C GLU A 157 24.62 -9.39 3.51
N PHE A 158 24.97 -9.65 2.25
CA PHE A 158 25.86 -10.75 1.88
C PHE A 158 27.16 -10.31 1.21
N GLN A 159 27.29 -9.02 0.90
CA GLN A 159 28.50 -8.51 0.26
C GLN A 159 29.70 -8.48 1.22
N PRO A 160 30.93 -8.67 0.68
CA PRO A 160 31.25 -8.91 -0.74
C PRO A 160 31.22 -10.38 -1.15
N ASP A 161 30.97 -11.30 -0.21
CA ASP A 161 31.07 -12.72 -0.46
C ASP A 161 30.06 -13.24 -1.47
N GLN A 162 28.89 -12.58 -1.51
CA GLN A 162 27.79 -12.95 -2.40
C GLN A 162 27.08 -11.70 -2.94
N LEU A 163 27.00 -11.56 -4.25
CA LEU A 163 26.32 -10.46 -4.91
C LEU A 163 24.86 -10.79 -5.21
N ALA A 164 24.01 -9.77 -5.25
CA ALA A 164 22.61 -9.92 -5.63
C ALA A 164 22.42 -10.34 -7.11
N LEU A 165 23.41 -10.09 -7.95
CA LEU A 165 23.39 -10.47 -9.36
C LEU A 165 23.58 -11.99 -9.56
N PRO A 166 22.94 -12.59 -10.57
CA PRO A 166 23.19 -13.99 -10.93
C PRO A 166 24.61 -14.20 -11.48
N GLU A 167 25.19 -15.37 -11.23
CA GLU A 167 26.57 -15.68 -11.61
C GLU A 167 26.86 -15.49 -13.10
N PHE A 168 25.90 -15.82 -13.98
CA PHE A 168 26.09 -15.67 -15.41
C PHE A 168 26.33 -14.21 -15.80
N LEU A 169 25.74 -13.25 -15.06
CA LEU A 169 25.88 -11.83 -15.32
C LEU A 169 27.15 -11.26 -14.68
N GLN A 170 27.50 -11.68 -13.47
CA GLN A 170 28.71 -11.26 -12.78
C GLN A 170 29.99 -11.48 -13.62
N LYS A 171 30.01 -12.55 -14.43
CA LYS A 171 31.13 -12.87 -15.32
C LYS A 171 31.22 -12.02 -16.59
N GLN A 172 30.18 -11.25 -16.88
CA GLN A 172 30.04 -10.52 -18.15
C GLN A 172 29.99 -9.00 -18.00
N VAL A 173 29.79 -8.51 -16.78
CA VAL A 173 29.62 -7.10 -16.46
C VAL A 173 30.73 -6.64 -15.52
N PRO A 174 31.38 -5.50 -15.80
CA PRO A 174 32.34 -4.95 -14.85
C PRO A 174 31.71 -4.67 -13.49
N LEU A 175 32.40 -5.04 -12.44
CA LEU A 175 32.05 -4.78 -11.06
C LEU A 175 33.00 -3.72 -10.51
N VAL A 176 32.45 -2.68 -9.89
CA VAL A 176 33.18 -1.52 -9.39
C VAL A 176 33.14 -1.50 -7.87
N LYS A 177 34.31 -1.38 -7.25
CA LYS A 177 34.39 -1.12 -5.81
C LYS A 177 34.00 0.32 -5.54
N ILE A 178 33.01 0.51 -4.68
CA ILE A 178 32.46 1.83 -4.37
C ILE A 178 32.86 2.35 -2.98
N GLY A 179 33.51 1.51 -2.17
CA GLY A 179 33.99 1.90 -0.85
C GLY A 179 33.41 1.06 0.28
N LYS A 180 33.54 1.57 1.51
CA LYS A 180 33.12 0.89 2.75
C LYS A 180 32.14 1.73 3.52
N THR A 181 31.10 1.14 4.05
CA THR A 181 30.27 1.80 5.06
C THR A 181 30.86 1.57 6.46
N TYR A 182 30.36 2.32 7.44
CA TYR A 182 30.80 2.22 8.82
C TYR A 182 30.64 0.77 9.35
N GLY A 183 31.71 0.25 9.95
CA GLY A 183 31.72 -1.09 10.53
C GLY A 183 32.05 -2.24 9.56
N VAL A 184 32.09 -2.01 8.25
CA VAL A 184 32.41 -3.02 7.23
C VAL A 184 33.90 -3.02 6.90
N LYS A 185 34.52 -4.19 6.89
CA LYS A 185 35.97 -4.33 6.62
C LYS A 185 36.34 -4.32 5.13
N GLN A 186 35.43 -4.75 4.28
CA GLN A 186 35.64 -4.93 2.84
C GLN A 186 34.87 -3.86 2.03
N ASP A 187 35.32 -3.60 0.79
CA ASP A 187 34.64 -2.69 -0.09
C ASP A 187 33.36 -3.32 -0.63
N PHE A 188 32.28 -2.53 -0.65
CA PHE A 188 31.08 -2.89 -1.40
C PHE A 188 31.34 -2.81 -2.90
N VAL A 189 30.58 -3.59 -3.64
CA VAL A 189 30.72 -3.75 -5.08
C VAL A 189 29.39 -3.52 -5.76
N GLU A 190 29.39 -2.67 -6.79
CA GLU A 190 28.23 -2.39 -7.63
C GLU A 190 28.53 -2.75 -9.09
N PRO A 191 27.54 -3.20 -9.88
CA PRO A 191 27.72 -3.43 -11.29
C PRO A 191 27.79 -2.12 -12.09
N ARG A 192 28.44 -2.15 -13.24
CA ARG A 192 28.31 -1.10 -14.25
C ARG A 192 26.92 -1.21 -14.90
N TYR A 193 25.95 -0.53 -14.33
CA TYR A 193 24.56 -0.54 -14.77
C TYR A 193 24.40 -0.08 -16.23
N ASP A 194 25.27 0.80 -16.74
CA ASP A 194 25.29 1.28 -18.13
C ASP A 194 25.87 0.27 -19.13
N HIS A 195 26.48 -0.83 -18.63
CA HIS A 195 27.10 -1.80 -19.51
C HIS A 195 26.07 -2.50 -20.41
N PRO A 196 26.28 -2.64 -21.74
CA PRO A 196 25.28 -3.18 -22.68
C PRO A 196 24.76 -4.58 -22.30
N LYS A 197 25.62 -5.44 -21.76
CA LYS A 197 25.19 -6.78 -21.30
C LYS A 197 24.32 -6.71 -20.06
N PHE A 198 24.59 -5.76 -19.15
CA PHE A 198 23.72 -5.52 -18.02
C PHE A 198 22.34 -5.06 -18.48
N GLN A 199 22.30 -4.05 -19.35
CA GLN A 199 21.05 -3.51 -19.89
C GLN A 199 20.22 -4.57 -20.63
N ALA A 200 20.87 -5.43 -21.41
CA ALA A 200 20.21 -6.54 -22.10
C ALA A 200 19.61 -7.56 -21.13
N ALA A 201 20.38 -7.96 -20.12
CA ALA A 201 19.91 -8.89 -19.09
C ALA A 201 18.80 -8.29 -18.21
N PHE A 202 18.91 -7.01 -17.86
CA PHE A 202 17.87 -6.28 -17.11
C PHE A 202 16.54 -6.23 -17.88
N LYS A 203 16.62 -5.96 -19.18
CA LYS A 203 15.44 -5.99 -20.06
C LYS A 203 14.82 -7.40 -20.11
N GLU A 204 15.64 -8.43 -20.27
CA GLU A 204 15.18 -9.82 -20.30
C GLU A 204 14.49 -10.20 -19.00
N LEU A 205 15.11 -9.90 -17.84
CA LEU A 205 14.51 -10.18 -16.54
C LEU A 205 13.13 -9.52 -16.42
N ASN A 206 13.03 -8.22 -16.73
CA ASN A 206 11.75 -7.52 -16.65
C ASN A 206 10.69 -8.10 -17.58
N GLN A 207 11.06 -8.53 -18.79
CA GLN A 207 10.13 -9.21 -19.71
C GLN A 207 9.63 -10.53 -19.13
N LEU A 208 10.50 -11.33 -18.51
CA LEU A 208 10.13 -12.58 -17.85
C LEU A 208 9.22 -12.35 -16.64
N LEU A 209 9.53 -11.36 -15.81
CA LEU A 209 8.70 -11.00 -14.65
C LEU A 209 7.31 -10.51 -15.08
N VAL A 210 7.24 -9.67 -16.09
CA VAL A 210 5.97 -9.18 -16.67
C VAL A 210 5.14 -10.34 -17.21
N GLN A 211 5.76 -11.25 -17.97
CA GLN A 211 5.07 -12.42 -18.51
C GLN A 211 4.45 -13.29 -17.41
N GLU A 212 5.12 -13.44 -16.28
CA GLU A 212 4.66 -14.26 -15.15
C GLU A 212 3.64 -13.53 -14.28
N PHE A 213 3.84 -12.21 -14.02
CA PHE A 213 3.16 -11.53 -12.94
C PHE A 213 2.21 -10.40 -13.36
N ASP A 214 2.39 -9.74 -14.50
CA ASP A 214 1.60 -8.53 -14.82
C ASP A 214 0.09 -8.78 -14.99
N ASN A 215 -0.33 -10.04 -15.24
CA ASN A 215 -1.73 -10.45 -15.29
C ASN A 215 -2.15 -11.38 -14.15
N ASN A 216 -1.29 -11.59 -13.16
CA ASN A 216 -1.60 -12.48 -12.05
C ASN A 216 -2.55 -11.76 -11.05
N PRO A 217 -3.75 -12.30 -10.79
CA PRO A 217 -4.74 -11.64 -9.93
C PRO A 217 -4.32 -11.49 -8.47
N LEU A 218 -3.30 -12.23 -8.02
CA LEU A 218 -2.73 -12.09 -6.67
C LEU A 218 -1.83 -10.87 -6.54
N MET A 219 -1.28 -10.35 -7.66
CA MET A 219 -0.35 -9.23 -7.60
C MET A 219 -1.07 -7.95 -7.21
N GLU A 220 -0.54 -7.28 -6.19
CA GLU A 220 -1.02 -6.00 -5.70
C GLU A 220 -0.22 -4.85 -6.27
N PHE A 221 1.09 -4.89 -6.09
CA PHE A 221 2.06 -3.96 -6.70
C PHE A 221 3.44 -4.62 -6.83
N VAL A 222 4.31 -4.00 -7.59
CA VAL A 222 5.72 -4.39 -7.72
C VAL A 222 6.58 -3.13 -7.52
N ASP A 223 7.56 -3.21 -6.64
CA ASP A 223 8.51 -2.12 -6.50
C ASP A 223 9.44 -2.07 -7.71
N LEU A 224 9.74 -0.87 -8.18
CA LEU A 224 10.74 -0.64 -9.21
C LEU A 224 12.10 -1.23 -8.80
N MET A 225 12.77 -1.88 -9.72
CA MET A 225 14.16 -2.28 -9.57
C MET A 225 15.03 -1.02 -9.76
N MET A 226 15.26 -0.28 -8.68
CA MET A 226 16.15 0.88 -8.69
C MET A 226 17.60 0.44 -8.50
N TYR A 227 18.53 1.31 -8.86
CA TYR A 227 19.96 1.05 -8.64
C TYR A 227 20.28 1.04 -7.13
N GLY A 228 21.50 0.60 -6.81
CA GLY A 228 22.06 0.69 -5.47
C GLY A 228 21.47 -0.30 -4.48
N PHE A 229 21.73 -0.06 -3.22
CA PHE A 229 21.42 -0.97 -2.15
C PHE A 229 19.90 -1.16 -2.01
N TRP A 230 19.53 -2.41 -1.80
CA TRP A 230 18.14 -2.87 -1.60
C TRP A 230 17.14 -2.50 -2.71
N GLY A 231 17.65 -1.92 -3.82
CA GLY A 231 16.78 -1.42 -4.90
C GLY A 231 16.05 -0.13 -4.56
N GLU A 232 16.65 0.71 -3.73
CA GLU A 232 16.04 1.93 -3.17
C GLU A 232 16.57 3.24 -3.76
N GLY A 233 17.47 3.16 -4.74
CA GLY A 233 17.99 4.33 -5.45
C GLY A 233 19.13 5.03 -4.73
N HIS A 234 19.90 4.32 -3.89
CA HIS A 234 21.03 4.90 -3.17
C HIS A 234 22.14 3.88 -2.88
N THR A 235 23.31 4.37 -2.50
CA THR A 235 24.45 3.59 -2.08
C THR A 235 24.95 4.02 -0.69
N SER A 236 24.06 4.43 0.19
CA SER A 236 24.36 4.86 1.58
C SER A 236 25.50 5.89 1.66
N ASN A 237 25.45 6.94 0.87
CA ASN A 237 26.49 7.97 0.74
C ASN A 237 27.83 7.52 0.11
N LEU A 238 27.93 6.28 -0.35
CA LEU A 238 29.05 5.86 -1.17
C LEU A 238 28.88 6.34 -2.62
N PRO A 239 30.00 6.51 -3.39
CA PRO A 239 29.90 6.82 -4.81
C PRO A 239 29.11 5.78 -5.58
N ASN A 240 28.35 6.21 -6.59
CA ASN A 240 27.79 5.27 -7.56
C ASN A 240 28.88 4.70 -8.50
N PRO A 241 28.67 3.56 -9.15
CA PRO A 241 29.68 2.89 -9.96
C PRO A 241 29.89 3.52 -11.33
N LEU A 242 29.16 4.57 -11.68
CA LEU A 242 29.17 5.16 -13.02
C LEU A 242 30.19 6.31 -13.11
N PRO A 243 30.75 6.59 -14.31
CA PRO A 243 31.88 7.51 -14.45
C PRO A 243 31.55 8.97 -14.18
N ASP A 244 30.29 9.35 -14.39
CA ASP A 244 29.82 10.72 -14.21
C ASP A 244 28.31 10.76 -13.99
N TYR A 245 27.82 11.90 -13.49
CA TYR A 245 26.42 12.14 -13.17
C TYR A 245 25.49 11.98 -14.39
N LEU A 246 25.89 12.48 -15.56
CA LEU A 246 25.02 12.43 -16.74
C LEU A 246 24.82 10.99 -17.22
N THR A 247 25.86 10.19 -17.21
CA THR A 247 25.78 8.75 -17.50
C THR A 247 24.91 8.03 -16.49
N ALA A 248 25.06 8.35 -15.21
CA ALA A 248 24.26 7.75 -14.14
C ALA A 248 22.78 8.12 -14.30
N SER A 249 22.46 9.39 -14.39
CA SER A 249 21.08 9.89 -14.54
C SER A 249 20.40 9.28 -15.77
N LYS A 250 21.07 9.32 -16.92
CA LYS A 250 20.55 8.70 -18.16
C LYS A 250 20.29 7.21 -17.98
N THR A 251 21.24 6.47 -17.40
CA THR A 251 21.13 5.03 -17.23
C THR A 251 19.92 4.66 -16.36
N PHE A 252 19.73 5.35 -15.26
CA PHE A 252 18.62 5.04 -14.35
C PHE A 252 17.26 5.49 -14.86
N LEU A 253 17.21 6.63 -15.59
CA LEU A 253 15.99 7.04 -16.29
C LEU A 253 15.60 6.03 -17.37
N ASP A 254 16.55 5.56 -18.17
CA ASP A 254 16.31 4.55 -19.22
C ASP A 254 15.83 3.21 -18.60
N MET A 255 16.43 2.76 -17.50
CA MET A 255 16.01 1.56 -16.78
C MET A 255 14.61 1.71 -16.18
N THR A 256 14.28 2.87 -15.65
CA THR A 256 12.95 3.18 -15.14
C THR A 256 11.93 3.20 -16.26
N GLN A 257 12.21 3.92 -17.37
CA GLN A 257 11.32 3.97 -18.53
C GLN A 257 11.04 2.58 -19.11
N LEU A 258 12.06 1.72 -19.18
CA LEU A 258 11.89 0.33 -19.63
C LEU A 258 10.87 -0.43 -18.77
N GLN A 259 10.95 -0.30 -17.45
CA GLN A 259 9.98 -0.94 -16.55
C GLN A 259 8.57 -0.37 -16.75
N LEU A 260 8.43 0.95 -16.85
CA LEU A 260 7.15 1.62 -17.13
C LEU A 260 6.53 1.19 -18.48
N ASP A 261 7.39 0.91 -19.46
CA ASP A 261 6.95 0.46 -20.78
C ASP A 261 6.50 -1.01 -20.79
N LEU A 262 7.04 -1.83 -19.91
CA LEU A 262 6.74 -3.25 -19.86
C LEU A 262 5.54 -3.58 -18.95
N TRP A 263 5.49 -3.03 -17.73
CA TRP A 263 4.43 -3.26 -16.78
C TRP A 263 3.20 -2.42 -17.12
N LYS A 264 2.06 -3.07 -17.41
CA LYS A 264 0.82 -2.41 -17.85
C LYS A 264 -0.34 -2.52 -16.86
N ASN A 265 -0.41 -3.62 -16.14
CA ASN A 265 -1.57 -3.99 -15.33
C ASN A 265 -1.32 -3.89 -13.83
N VAL A 266 -0.19 -4.41 -13.37
CA VAL A 266 0.22 -4.29 -11.97
C VAL A 266 0.90 -2.94 -11.76
N PRO A 267 0.47 -2.13 -10.78
CA PRO A 267 1.12 -0.86 -10.51
C PRO A 267 2.55 -1.05 -10.01
N LEU A 268 3.43 -0.18 -10.49
CA LEU A 268 4.79 -0.08 -9.98
C LEU A 268 4.84 0.91 -8.82
N ALA A 269 5.71 0.68 -7.85
CA ALA A 269 5.98 1.59 -6.74
C ALA A 269 7.41 2.09 -6.79
N VAL A 270 7.62 3.39 -6.57
CA VAL A 270 8.92 4.04 -6.54
C VAL A 270 9.26 4.48 -5.12
N ASN A 271 10.50 4.26 -4.70
CA ASN A 271 11.00 4.77 -3.44
C ASN A 271 11.19 6.30 -3.49
N THR A 272 10.78 7.00 -2.45
CA THR A 272 10.83 8.46 -2.35
C THR A 272 12.08 8.98 -1.64
N GLN A 273 13.04 8.12 -1.31
CA GLN A 273 14.27 8.56 -0.67
C GLN A 273 15.02 9.60 -1.50
N PRO A 274 15.61 10.63 -0.85
CA PRO A 274 16.44 11.58 -1.54
C PRO A 274 17.65 10.91 -2.17
N ASP A 275 18.16 11.53 -3.22
CA ASP A 275 19.35 11.06 -3.94
C ASP A 275 20.61 11.25 -3.10
N ILE A 276 20.90 10.28 -2.24
CA ILE A 276 22.10 10.27 -1.40
C ILE A 276 23.37 10.12 -2.25
N SER A 277 23.26 9.52 -3.42
CA SER A 277 24.38 9.25 -4.32
C SER A 277 24.50 10.24 -5.48
N ASN A 278 23.70 11.28 -5.50
CA ASN A 278 23.64 12.32 -6.55
C ASN A 278 23.46 11.74 -7.96
N VAL A 279 22.48 10.88 -8.18
CA VAL A 279 22.24 10.21 -9.46
C VAL A 279 20.84 10.43 -10.04
N GLY A 280 20.14 11.49 -9.62
CA GLY A 280 18.90 11.92 -10.27
C GLY A 280 17.62 11.19 -9.79
N ASN A 281 17.53 10.82 -8.54
CA ASN A 281 16.31 10.20 -8.00
C ASN A 281 15.08 11.06 -8.15
N ARG A 282 15.23 12.40 -8.08
CA ARG A 282 14.11 13.33 -8.28
C ARG A 282 13.54 13.22 -9.69
N GLU A 283 14.37 13.14 -10.70
CA GLU A 283 13.95 12.97 -12.10
C GLU A 283 13.27 11.61 -12.32
N VAL A 284 13.77 10.57 -11.65
CA VAL A 284 13.13 9.23 -11.63
C VAL A 284 11.75 9.31 -10.97
N GLN A 285 11.62 9.96 -9.80
CA GLN A 285 10.34 10.13 -9.12
C GLN A 285 9.34 10.92 -9.98
N ASP A 286 9.76 12.03 -10.58
CA ASP A 286 8.93 12.82 -11.49
C ASP A 286 8.42 11.99 -12.67
N LEU A 287 9.27 11.19 -13.27
CA LEU A 287 8.89 10.27 -14.34
C LEU A 287 7.85 9.25 -13.85
N CYS A 288 8.07 8.67 -12.68
CA CYS A 288 7.20 7.68 -12.06
C CYS A 288 5.83 8.26 -11.69
N VAL A 289 5.78 9.44 -11.07
CA VAL A 289 4.53 10.11 -10.70
C VAL A 289 3.69 10.43 -11.94
N ARG A 290 4.33 10.97 -13.00
CA ARG A 290 3.65 11.22 -14.29
C ARG A 290 3.15 9.93 -14.93
N ALA A 291 3.87 8.83 -14.76
CA ALA A 291 3.47 7.52 -15.24
C ALA A 291 2.40 6.83 -14.37
N GLY A 292 2.07 7.38 -13.20
CA GLY A 292 1.07 6.83 -12.28
C GLY A 292 1.58 5.72 -11.38
N CYS A 293 2.88 5.69 -11.09
CA CYS A 293 3.45 4.79 -10.07
C CYS A 293 2.98 5.17 -8.68
N TRP A 294 2.86 4.19 -7.81
CA TRP A 294 2.64 4.40 -6.39
C TRP A 294 3.92 4.89 -5.71
N LEU A 295 3.78 5.54 -4.56
CA LEU A 295 4.92 6.05 -3.82
C LEU A 295 5.21 5.15 -2.61
N ARG A 296 6.48 4.86 -2.38
CA ARG A 296 6.94 4.12 -1.22
C ARG A 296 7.89 4.97 -0.40
N SER A 297 7.55 5.18 0.86
CA SER A 297 8.49 5.67 1.85
C SER A 297 9.40 4.53 2.31
N ASP A 298 10.68 4.82 2.48
CA ASP A 298 11.57 3.99 3.26
C ASP A 298 11.49 4.44 4.73
N SER A 299 11.70 3.55 5.66
CA SER A 299 11.76 3.78 7.12
C SER A 299 11.13 5.08 7.63
N ILE A 300 9.87 5.06 8.00
CA ILE A 300 9.04 6.22 8.41
C ILE A 300 9.78 7.25 9.29
N VAL A 301 10.71 6.81 10.13
CA VAL A 301 11.38 7.69 11.13
C VAL A 301 12.60 8.43 10.60
N ILE A 302 13.05 8.11 9.39
CA ILE A 302 14.20 8.77 8.76
C ILE A 302 13.81 9.65 7.58
N GLU A 303 12.51 9.83 7.35
CA GLU A 303 12.00 10.67 6.29
C GLU A 303 12.46 12.11 6.44
N GLU A 304 12.90 12.69 5.34
CA GLU A 304 13.18 14.11 5.27
C GLU A 304 11.89 14.91 5.02
N PRO A 305 11.83 16.20 5.43
CA PRO A 305 10.64 17.03 5.23
C PRO A 305 10.12 17.04 3.79
N ILE A 306 11.01 16.96 2.80
CA ILE A 306 10.62 16.93 1.38
C ILE A 306 9.88 15.63 1.02
N GLN A 307 10.28 14.50 1.57
CA GLN A 307 9.59 13.22 1.35
C GLN A 307 8.19 13.25 1.97
N ILE A 308 8.07 13.78 3.17
CA ILE A 308 6.78 13.96 3.86
C ILE A 308 5.85 14.84 3.00
N GLU A 309 6.37 15.93 2.44
CA GLU A 309 5.60 16.82 1.58
C GLU A 309 5.16 16.12 0.27
N GLU A 310 6.04 15.38 -0.37
CA GLU A 310 5.73 14.61 -1.58
C GLU A 310 4.65 13.55 -1.33
N LEU A 311 4.75 12.83 -0.22
CA LEU A 311 3.76 11.81 0.17
C LEU A 311 2.41 12.45 0.49
N ALA A 312 2.39 13.54 1.25
CA ALA A 312 1.16 14.23 1.66
C ALA A 312 0.43 14.88 0.48
N ASN A 313 1.17 15.46 -0.48
CA ASN A 313 0.63 16.24 -1.60
C ASN A 313 0.52 15.44 -2.91
N ARG A 314 0.73 14.14 -2.89
CA ARG A 314 0.63 13.30 -4.07
C ARG A 314 -0.75 13.38 -4.74
N PRO A 315 -0.83 13.10 -6.05
CA PRO A 315 -2.12 12.87 -6.71
C PRO A 315 -2.94 11.80 -5.96
N PRO A 316 -4.23 12.03 -5.70
CA PRO A 316 -5.04 11.16 -4.83
C PRO A 316 -5.29 9.75 -5.39
N TRP A 317 -5.02 9.52 -6.65
CA TRP A 317 -5.09 8.19 -7.29
C TRP A 317 -3.79 7.39 -7.19
N LEU A 318 -2.74 7.94 -6.58
CA LEU A 318 -1.50 7.22 -6.29
C LEU A 318 -1.57 6.68 -4.87
N ALA A 319 -1.44 5.37 -4.72
CA ALA A 319 -1.33 4.77 -3.40
C ALA A 319 0.02 5.09 -2.78
N THR A 320 0.05 5.15 -1.44
CA THR A 320 1.27 5.33 -0.65
C THR A 320 1.49 4.11 0.21
N ILE A 321 2.72 3.60 0.17
CA ILE A 321 3.19 2.45 0.94
C ILE A 321 4.19 2.98 1.95
N MET A 322 3.86 2.90 3.23
CA MET A 322 4.72 3.36 4.31
C MET A 322 5.42 2.14 4.91
N GLU A 323 6.75 2.15 4.90
CA GLU A 323 7.55 1.18 5.61
C GLU A 323 7.64 1.59 7.09
N ASP A 324 7.61 0.63 8.03
CA ASP A 324 7.84 0.96 9.44
C ASP A 324 9.32 1.34 9.67
N GLY A 325 9.58 1.99 10.78
CA GLY A 325 10.92 2.45 11.08
C GLY A 325 11.86 1.30 11.47
N TYR A 326 13.14 1.54 11.25
CA TYR A 326 14.20 0.63 11.60
C TYR A 326 14.59 0.73 13.08
N TYR A 327 14.29 -0.29 13.88
CA TYR A 327 14.82 -0.43 15.23
C TYR A 327 15.40 -1.82 15.46
N ARG A 328 16.68 -1.98 15.19
CA ARG A 328 17.44 -3.22 15.46
C ARG A 328 17.28 -3.77 16.88
N ARG A 329 16.90 -2.92 17.83
CA ARG A 329 16.72 -3.34 19.23
C ARG A 329 15.50 -4.24 19.43
N TYR A 330 14.51 -4.20 18.55
CA TYR A 330 13.32 -5.05 18.66
C TYR A 330 13.57 -6.48 18.28
N ASP A 331 14.45 -6.69 17.29
CA ASP A 331 14.83 -8.01 16.83
C ASP A 331 15.68 -8.75 17.86
N VAL A 332 16.35 -8.00 18.77
CA VAL A 332 17.28 -8.54 19.77
C VAL A 332 16.61 -8.72 21.14
N ASP A 333 15.69 -7.85 21.52
CA ASP A 333 14.95 -7.90 22.79
C ASP A 333 13.46 -7.76 22.57
N PRO A 334 12.75 -8.90 22.43
CA PRO A 334 11.30 -8.91 22.23
C PRO A 334 10.48 -8.33 23.39
N GLY A 335 11.10 -8.09 24.53
CA GLY A 335 10.49 -7.40 25.66
C GLY A 335 10.66 -5.88 25.60
N TYR A 336 11.55 -5.40 24.74
CA TYR A 336 11.82 -3.97 24.60
C TYR A 336 10.86 -3.35 23.59
N LEU A 337 9.93 -2.58 24.12
CA LEU A 337 9.04 -1.75 23.30
C LEU A 337 9.45 -0.31 23.53
N PRO A 338 9.88 0.42 22.49
CA PRO A 338 10.44 1.72 22.67
C PRO A 338 9.38 2.71 23.12
N VAL A 339 9.80 3.56 23.99
CA VAL A 339 9.12 4.79 24.34
C VAL A 339 10.05 5.95 24.01
N ASP A 340 9.51 7.04 23.52
CA ASP A 340 10.25 8.28 23.36
C ASP A 340 10.53 8.92 24.73
N ASP A 341 11.22 10.07 24.73
CA ASP A 341 11.57 10.80 25.95
C ASP A 341 10.35 11.27 26.76
N ALA A 342 9.17 11.33 26.13
CA ALA A 342 7.90 11.63 26.77
C ALA A 342 7.17 10.39 27.30
N GLY A 343 7.74 9.19 27.14
CA GLY A 343 7.15 7.92 27.54
C GLY A 343 6.07 7.41 26.60
N VAL A 344 5.98 7.97 25.39
CA VAL A 344 5.01 7.57 24.36
C VAL A 344 5.60 6.43 23.53
N ASN A 345 4.75 5.46 23.17
CA ASN A 345 5.19 4.33 22.37
C ASN A 345 5.52 4.75 20.93
N VAL A 346 6.73 4.44 20.50
CA VAL A 346 7.22 4.83 19.16
C VAL A 346 6.47 4.11 18.06
N LEU A 347 6.12 2.83 18.22
CA LEU A 347 5.37 2.07 17.21
C LEU A 347 3.97 2.67 16.98
N GLU A 348 3.28 3.07 18.05
CA GLU A 348 2.00 3.76 17.91
C GLU A 348 2.15 5.13 17.24
N ASN A 349 3.23 5.86 17.50
CA ASN A 349 3.55 7.09 16.79
C ASN A 349 3.71 6.86 15.29
N TRP A 350 4.38 5.79 14.87
CA TRP A 350 4.53 5.47 13.45
C TRP A 350 3.22 5.12 12.78
N MET A 351 2.37 4.36 13.48
CA MET A 351 1.01 4.08 12.99
C MET A 351 0.22 5.37 12.79
N LEU A 352 0.32 6.32 13.72
CA LEU A 352 -0.34 7.63 13.61
C LEU A 352 0.24 8.44 12.46
N HIS A 353 1.56 8.47 12.31
CA HIS A 353 2.22 9.18 11.23
C HIS A 353 1.80 8.64 9.85
N ALA A 354 1.73 7.33 9.69
CA ALA A 354 1.23 6.73 8.47
C ALA A 354 -0.23 7.15 8.16
N LEU A 355 -1.09 7.23 9.18
CA LEU A 355 -2.47 7.71 9.00
C LEU A 355 -2.52 9.20 8.66
N ASP A 356 -1.68 10.03 9.27
CA ASP A 356 -1.61 11.47 9.02
C ASP A 356 -1.14 11.77 7.59
N LEU A 357 -0.23 10.97 7.05
CA LEU A 357 0.22 11.06 5.65
C LEU A 357 -0.78 10.44 4.64
N GLY A 358 -1.87 9.89 5.12
CA GLY A 358 -2.88 9.30 4.27
C GLY A 358 -2.42 8.02 3.57
N ALA A 359 -1.70 7.15 4.29
CA ALA A 359 -1.18 5.92 3.73
C ALA A 359 -2.28 4.96 3.24
N ASN A 360 -2.00 4.29 2.13
CA ASN A 360 -2.79 3.15 1.65
C ASN A 360 -2.31 1.85 2.28
N TYR A 361 -1.01 1.74 2.49
CA TYR A 361 -0.38 0.56 3.06
C TYR A 361 0.57 0.95 4.18
N TRP A 362 0.59 0.12 5.22
CA TRP A 362 1.64 0.16 6.20
C TRP A 362 2.37 -1.18 6.18
N SER A 363 3.70 -1.10 6.00
CA SER A 363 4.59 -2.23 5.83
C SER A 363 5.14 -2.64 7.19
N LEU A 364 4.82 -3.85 7.61
CA LEU A 364 5.31 -4.43 8.85
C LEU A 364 6.68 -5.09 8.58
N TRP A 365 7.75 -4.33 8.62
CA TRP A 365 9.12 -4.77 8.36
C TRP A 365 9.73 -5.46 9.58
N THR A 366 9.14 -6.58 10.00
CA THR A 366 9.66 -7.38 11.11
C THR A 366 9.16 -8.82 11.05
N GLU A 367 9.81 -9.72 11.78
CA GLU A 367 9.44 -11.13 11.81
C GLU A 367 8.02 -11.34 12.39
N SER A 368 7.36 -12.41 11.93
CA SER A 368 5.98 -12.73 12.29
C SER A 368 5.74 -12.85 13.82
N ASP A 369 6.72 -13.35 14.57
CA ASP A 369 6.60 -13.46 16.03
C ASP A 369 6.65 -12.09 16.71
N ASN A 370 7.41 -11.12 16.17
CA ASN A 370 7.43 -9.74 16.65
C ASN A 370 6.13 -9.03 16.28
N LEU A 371 5.64 -9.20 15.04
CA LEU A 371 4.35 -8.65 14.63
C LEU A 371 3.20 -9.12 15.53
N ARG A 372 3.18 -10.42 15.83
CA ARG A 372 2.19 -11.00 16.75
C ARG A 372 2.26 -10.36 18.13
N ARG A 373 3.47 -10.20 18.69
CA ARG A 373 3.68 -9.57 20.01
C ARG A 373 3.28 -8.09 20.00
N TYR A 374 3.56 -7.35 18.93
CA TYR A 374 3.12 -5.96 18.79
C TYR A 374 1.61 -5.85 18.73
N HIS A 375 0.96 -6.73 17.98
CA HIS A 375 -0.50 -6.79 17.96
C HIS A 375 -1.11 -7.16 19.34
N GLU A 376 -0.52 -8.12 20.05
CA GLU A 376 -0.93 -8.48 21.42
C GLU A 376 -0.73 -7.32 22.41
N ARG A 377 0.34 -6.55 22.24
CA ARG A 377 0.69 -5.42 23.12
C ARG A 377 -0.10 -4.15 22.79
N TYR A 378 -0.34 -3.89 21.51
CA TYR A 378 -1.00 -2.69 21.01
C TYR A 378 -2.21 -3.01 20.11
N PRO A 379 -3.19 -3.77 20.62
CA PRO A 379 -4.33 -4.17 19.79
C PRO A 379 -5.13 -2.98 19.27
N ASN A 380 -5.25 -1.92 20.07
CA ASN A 380 -5.98 -0.71 19.68
C ASN A 380 -5.30 0.05 18.54
N GLY A 381 -3.95 0.07 18.51
CA GLY A 381 -3.19 0.69 17.41
C GLY A 381 -3.41 -0.03 16.09
N PHE A 382 -3.26 -1.35 16.09
CA PHE A 382 -3.52 -2.18 14.91
C PHE A 382 -4.98 -2.10 14.44
N ASP A 383 -5.91 -2.11 15.37
CA ASP A 383 -7.33 -2.00 15.08
C ASP A 383 -7.66 -0.63 14.46
N THR A 384 -7.04 0.44 14.95
CA THR A 384 -7.18 1.79 14.37
C THR A 384 -6.59 1.86 12.97
N LEU A 385 -5.40 1.28 12.73
CA LEU A 385 -4.85 1.16 11.38
C LEU A 385 -5.83 0.45 10.44
N GLN A 386 -6.31 -0.74 10.80
CA GLN A 386 -7.24 -1.51 9.96
C GLN A 386 -8.54 -0.77 9.66
N ARG A 387 -8.98 0.11 10.58
CA ARG A 387 -10.21 0.91 10.41
C ARG A 387 -10.01 2.19 9.60
N ARG A 388 -8.78 2.67 9.47
CA ARG A 388 -8.52 4.01 8.91
C ARG A 388 -7.63 4.00 7.68
N LEU A 389 -6.71 3.05 7.60
CA LEU A 389 -5.72 2.94 6.53
C LEU A 389 -6.38 2.84 5.16
N GLY A 390 -5.82 3.51 4.18
CA GLY A 390 -6.33 3.51 2.83
C GLY A 390 -7.67 4.25 2.68
N TYR A 391 -8.52 3.77 1.81
CA TYR A 391 -9.87 4.29 1.56
C TYR A 391 -10.93 3.36 2.15
N ARG A 392 -12.04 3.95 2.61
CA ARG A 392 -13.17 3.20 3.18
C ARG A 392 -14.48 3.75 2.61
N LEU A 393 -14.97 3.09 1.57
CA LEU A 393 -16.10 3.56 0.79
C LEU A 393 -17.43 3.02 1.30
N ARG A 394 -18.45 3.86 1.29
CA ARG A 394 -19.85 3.46 1.46
C ARG A 394 -20.77 4.33 0.62
N PRO A 395 -21.89 3.79 0.11
CA PRO A 395 -22.94 4.59 -0.50
C PRO A 395 -23.70 5.33 0.62
N ALA A 396 -23.18 6.49 1.03
CA ALA A 396 -23.67 7.21 2.21
C ALA A 396 -25.14 7.59 2.11
N TRP A 397 -25.54 8.07 0.94
CA TRP A 397 -26.93 8.43 0.63
C TRP A 397 -27.28 7.98 -0.77
N ILE A 398 -28.53 7.53 -0.94
CA ILE A 398 -29.15 7.34 -2.26
C ILE A 398 -30.46 8.13 -2.25
N TRP A 399 -30.57 9.03 -3.22
CA TRP A 399 -31.76 9.84 -3.44
C TRP A 399 -32.44 9.41 -4.73
N GLN A 400 -33.77 9.56 -4.74
CA GLN A 400 -34.64 9.35 -5.90
C GLN A 400 -35.47 10.58 -6.16
N ARG A 401 -35.68 10.94 -7.41
CA ARG A 401 -36.77 11.82 -7.82
C ARG A 401 -37.48 11.28 -9.06
N LYS A 402 -38.73 11.70 -9.23
CA LYS A 402 -39.48 11.43 -10.45
C LYS A 402 -39.20 12.54 -11.47
N ARG A 403 -38.77 12.16 -12.67
CA ARG A 403 -38.47 13.11 -13.74
C ARG A 403 -38.99 12.59 -15.09
N TYR A 404 -39.85 13.37 -15.77
CA TYR A 404 -40.36 13.02 -17.10
C TYR A 404 -40.86 11.58 -17.25
N GLY A 405 -41.52 11.04 -16.22
CA GLY A 405 -42.08 9.68 -16.24
C GLY A 405 -41.06 8.56 -15.95
N THR A 406 -39.86 8.89 -15.59
CA THR A 406 -38.84 7.95 -15.15
C THR A 406 -38.35 8.27 -13.74
N ASP A 407 -37.48 7.45 -13.19
CA ASP A 407 -36.77 7.68 -11.92
C ASP A 407 -35.36 8.14 -12.18
N GLU A 408 -34.94 9.21 -11.55
CA GLU A 408 -33.56 9.61 -11.41
C GLU A 408 -33.07 9.21 -10.02
N VAL A 409 -31.93 8.53 -9.97
CA VAL A 409 -31.26 8.08 -8.74
C VAL A 409 -29.90 8.74 -8.65
N VAL A 410 -29.60 9.37 -7.52
CA VAL A 410 -28.26 9.89 -7.24
C VAL A 410 -27.67 9.14 -6.06
N VAL A 411 -26.46 8.64 -6.24
CA VAL A 411 -25.70 7.95 -5.21
C VAL A 411 -24.53 8.82 -4.77
N ALA A 412 -24.51 9.19 -3.50
CA ALA A 412 -23.35 9.82 -2.88
C ALA A 412 -22.49 8.76 -2.19
N VAL A 413 -21.26 8.64 -2.62
CA VAL A 413 -20.25 7.78 -2.00
C VAL A 413 -19.41 8.61 -1.07
N SER A 414 -19.29 8.17 0.19
CA SER A 414 -18.35 8.71 1.18
C SER A 414 -17.09 7.86 1.24
N ASN A 415 -15.99 8.51 1.51
CA ASN A 415 -14.72 7.86 1.86
C ASN A 415 -14.38 8.22 3.31
N ASP A 416 -14.49 7.25 4.20
CA ASP A 416 -14.24 7.39 5.64
C ASP A 416 -12.78 7.01 6.02
N GLY A 417 -11.94 6.70 5.03
CA GLY A 417 -10.51 6.39 5.20
C GLY A 417 -9.62 7.62 5.13
N VAL A 418 -8.30 7.39 5.17
CA VAL A 418 -7.29 8.46 5.17
C VAL A 418 -6.66 8.70 3.79
N ALA A 419 -6.89 7.82 2.81
CA ALA A 419 -6.33 7.93 1.46
C ALA A 419 -7.42 8.05 0.39
N GLY A 420 -7.04 8.49 -0.81
CA GLY A 420 -7.88 8.46 -2.00
C GLY A 420 -8.01 7.06 -2.60
N VAL A 421 -8.85 6.92 -3.61
CA VAL A 421 -9.07 5.65 -4.31
C VAL A 421 -7.96 5.45 -5.36
N PRO A 422 -7.20 4.34 -5.35
CA PRO A 422 -6.10 4.15 -6.30
C PRO A 422 -6.60 3.70 -7.69
N GLY A 423 -7.34 4.55 -8.35
CA GLY A 423 -7.92 4.30 -9.67
C GLY A 423 -9.23 5.05 -9.87
N VAL A 424 -10.02 4.60 -10.83
CA VAL A 424 -11.36 5.14 -11.15
C VAL A 424 -12.42 4.30 -10.46
N LEU A 425 -13.22 4.91 -9.60
CA LEU A 425 -14.33 4.21 -8.96
C LEU A 425 -15.50 4.08 -9.93
N ARG A 426 -15.82 2.83 -10.32
CA ARG A 426 -16.98 2.47 -11.13
C ARG A 426 -18.13 2.06 -10.22
N LEU A 427 -19.29 2.66 -10.43
CA LEU A 427 -20.53 2.34 -9.72
C LEU A 427 -21.51 1.64 -10.68
N THR A 428 -22.15 0.60 -10.22
CA THR A 428 -23.22 -0.08 -10.97
C THR A 428 -24.49 -0.14 -10.13
N VAL A 429 -25.56 0.43 -10.64
CA VAL A 429 -26.93 0.27 -10.11
C VAL A 429 -27.65 -0.72 -11.01
N GLU A 430 -28.17 -1.80 -10.43
CA GLU A 430 -28.85 -2.84 -11.21
C GLU A 430 -30.07 -3.41 -10.46
N SER A 431 -31.05 -3.92 -11.22
CA SER A 431 -32.18 -4.65 -10.66
C SER A 431 -31.76 -6.03 -10.19
N LEU A 432 -32.49 -6.61 -9.23
CA LEU A 432 -32.15 -7.94 -8.69
C LEU A 432 -32.22 -9.04 -9.76
N ASP A 433 -33.07 -8.87 -10.78
CA ASP A 433 -33.18 -9.79 -11.92
C ASP A 433 -32.20 -9.48 -13.07
N GLY A 434 -31.35 -8.47 -12.91
CA GLY A 434 -30.32 -8.08 -13.88
C GLY A 434 -30.83 -7.41 -15.17
N LYS A 435 -32.14 -7.19 -15.32
CA LYS A 435 -32.72 -6.58 -16.54
C LYS A 435 -32.43 -5.09 -16.69
N ILE A 436 -32.26 -4.38 -15.57
CA ILE A 436 -31.83 -2.99 -15.54
C ILE A 436 -30.42 -2.97 -15.01
N ARG A 437 -29.51 -2.35 -15.75
CA ARG A 437 -28.13 -2.15 -15.32
C ARG A 437 -27.64 -0.81 -15.84
N MET A 438 -27.29 0.08 -14.92
CA MET A 438 -26.75 1.39 -15.18
C MET A 438 -25.35 1.49 -14.57
N ALA A 439 -24.40 2.02 -15.32
CA ALA A 439 -23.04 2.20 -14.86
C ALA A 439 -22.69 3.69 -14.85
N GLY A 440 -21.92 4.10 -13.85
CA GLY A 440 -21.33 5.42 -13.71
C GLY A 440 -19.90 5.32 -13.24
N ALA A 441 -19.17 6.42 -13.34
CA ALA A 441 -17.80 6.50 -12.84
C ALA A 441 -17.58 7.81 -12.09
N LEU A 442 -16.71 7.78 -11.09
CA LEU A 442 -16.15 8.97 -10.46
C LEU A 442 -14.75 9.22 -11.01
N ASP A 443 -14.29 10.47 -10.93
CA ASP A 443 -12.93 10.81 -11.33
C ASP A 443 -11.89 10.00 -10.52
N ALA A 444 -10.72 9.76 -11.12
CA ALA A 444 -9.64 9.02 -10.47
C ALA A 444 -9.28 9.64 -9.10
N GLY A 445 -9.09 8.79 -8.10
CA GLY A 445 -8.79 9.21 -6.74
C GLY A 445 -9.99 9.65 -5.90
N HIS A 446 -11.17 9.78 -6.48
CA HIS A 446 -12.37 10.24 -5.76
C HIS A 446 -13.26 9.08 -5.27
N PRO A 447 -13.96 9.27 -4.12
CA PRO A 447 -13.88 10.43 -3.22
C PRO A 447 -12.54 10.51 -2.50
N TYR A 448 -12.04 11.72 -2.27
CA TYR A 448 -10.88 11.94 -1.39
C TYR A 448 -11.19 11.52 0.06
N ALA A 449 -10.15 11.34 0.85
CA ALA A 449 -10.24 11.08 2.29
C ALA A 449 -11.18 12.07 3.00
N GLY A 450 -12.13 11.56 3.77
CA GLY A 450 -13.11 12.37 4.51
C GLY A 450 -14.08 13.17 3.62
N LYS A 451 -14.19 12.88 2.33
CA LYS A 451 -15.03 13.61 1.38
C LYS A 451 -16.12 12.72 0.77
N HIS A 452 -17.01 13.37 0.02
CA HIS A 452 -18.11 12.71 -0.71
C HIS A 452 -18.03 13.05 -2.19
N ARG A 453 -18.49 12.11 -3.02
CA ARG A 453 -18.71 12.34 -4.46
C ARG A 453 -20.00 11.66 -4.86
N GLN A 454 -20.73 12.22 -5.82
CA GLN A 454 -22.00 11.66 -6.27
C GLN A 454 -22.00 11.33 -7.75
N ALA A 455 -22.77 10.30 -8.12
CA ALA A 455 -23.06 9.91 -9.49
C ALA A 455 -24.57 9.81 -9.70
N SER A 456 -25.05 10.24 -10.86
CA SER A 456 -26.47 10.23 -11.24
C SER A 456 -26.74 9.11 -12.24
N PHE A 457 -27.93 8.50 -12.09
CA PHE A 457 -28.43 7.41 -12.94
C PHE A 457 -29.86 7.71 -13.35
N LEU A 458 -30.13 7.82 -14.64
CA LEU A 458 -31.48 7.94 -15.16
C LEU A 458 -31.99 6.54 -15.48
N LEU A 459 -32.96 6.06 -14.71
CA LEU A 459 -33.52 4.73 -14.84
C LEU A 459 -34.57 4.65 -15.97
N PRO A 460 -34.80 3.48 -16.57
CA PRO A 460 -35.86 3.31 -17.55
C PRO A 460 -37.26 3.44 -16.93
N ARG A 461 -38.28 3.71 -17.76
CA ARG A 461 -39.67 4.01 -17.32
C ARG A 461 -40.33 2.90 -16.50
N ASN A 462 -39.84 1.66 -16.60
CA ASN A 462 -40.39 0.50 -15.88
C ASN A 462 -39.76 0.28 -14.50
N SER A 463 -39.04 1.26 -13.94
CA SER A 463 -38.33 1.14 -12.65
C SER A 463 -39.20 1.42 -11.42
N ASP A 464 -40.48 1.82 -11.58
CA ASP A 464 -41.34 2.26 -10.50
C ASP A 464 -41.46 1.24 -9.36
N GLY A 465 -41.09 1.65 -8.14
CA GLY A 465 -41.13 0.80 -6.95
C GLY A 465 -40.19 -0.40 -6.99
N MET A 466 -39.21 -0.41 -7.88
CA MET A 466 -38.30 -1.54 -8.08
C MET A 466 -37.28 -1.64 -6.94
N LYS A 467 -36.92 -2.87 -6.61
CA LYS A 467 -35.77 -3.16 -5.73
C LYS A 467 -34.50 -3.24 -6.56
N LEU A 468 -33.53 -2.43 -6.19
CA LEU A 468 -32.23 -2.29 -6.85
C LEU A 468 -31.11 -2.65 -5.90
N LYS A 469 -29.93 -2.86 -6.45
CA LYS A 469 -28.68 -3.00 -5.70
C LYS A 469 -27.59 -2.12 -6.32
N ILE A 470 -26.67 -1.66 -5.47
CA ILE A 470 -25.49 -0.91 -5.88
C ILE A 470 -24.22 -1.68 -5.53
N ARG A 471 -23.29 -1.71 -6.45
CA ARG A 471 -21.92 -2.23 -6.24
C ARG A 471 -20.89 -1.26 -6.79
N ALA A 472 -19.65 -1.43 -6.35
CA ALA A 472 -18.51 -0.65 -6.82
C ALA A 472 -17.34 -1.55 -7.21
N GLU A 473 -16.55 -1.06 -8.15
CA GLU A 473 -15.29 -1.65 -8.60
C GLU A 473 -14.28 -0.54 -8.80
N ILE A 474 -13.00 -0.80 -8.52
CA ILE A 474 -11.91 0.08 -8.92
C ILE A 474 -11.38 -0.39 -10.25
N GLU A 475 -11.39 0.51 -11.23
CA GLU A 475 -10.72 0.32 -12.51
C GLU A 475 -9.29 0.86 -12.38
N THR A 476 -8.32 -0.04 -12.49
CA THR A 476 -6.90 0.28 -12.42
C THR A 476 -6.42 0.94 -13.71
N LYS A 477 -5.20 1.46 -13.72
CA LYS A 477 -4.57 2.04 -14.92
C LYS A 477 -4.57 1.08 -16.11
N GLY A 478 -4.34 -0.22 -15.86
CA GLY A 478 -4.39 -1.26 -16.89
C GLY A 478 -5.79 -1.68 -17.35
N GLY A 479 -6.85 -1.04 -16.82
CA GLY A 479 -8.24 -1.36 -17.15
C GLY A 479 -8.82 -2.57 -16.41
N HIS A 480 -8.06 -3.22 -15.55
CA HIS A 480 -8.57 -4.29 -14.71
C HIS A 480 -9.54 -3.75 -13.66
N ARG A 481 -10.57 -4.52 -13.36
CA ARG A 481 -11.56 -4.16 -12.36
C ARG A 481 -11.39 -5.00 -11.11
N ARG A 482 -11.32 -4.31 -9.98
CA ARG A 482 -11.19 -4.90 -8.64
C ARG A 482 -12.46 -4.60 -7.86
N PRO A 483 -13.15 -5.61 -7.32
CA PRO A 483 -14.37 -5.38 -6.54
C PRO A 483 -14.07 -4.59 -5.26
N VAL A 484 -15.03 -3.78 -4.84
CA VAL A 484 -14.97 -3.01 -3.59
C VAL A 484 -15.97 -3.58 -2.59
N ASN A 485 -15.47 -3.99 -1.44
CA ASN A 485 -16.27 -4.27 -0.27
C ASN A 485 -16.62 -2.96 0.43
N TRP A 486 -17.90 -2.69 0.63
CA TRP A 486 -18.37 -1.48 1.27
C TRP A 486 -18.05 -1.46 2.77
N ALA A 487 -17.48 -0.35 3.25
CA ALA A 487 -17.23 -0.10 4.68
C ALA A 487 -18.50 0.43 5.37
N THR A 488 -19.55 -0.34 5.38
CA THR A 488 -20.87 0.03 5.89
C THR A 488 -21.36 -0.90 6.97
N ALA A 489 -22.12 -0.36 7.94
CA ALA A 489 -22.79 -1.15 8.97
C ALA A 489 -24.06 -1.86 8.44
N GLN A 490 -24.61 -1.43 7.29
CA GLN A 490 -25.75 -2.07 6.66
C GLN A 490 -25.35 -3.44 6.07
N PRO A 491 -26.27 -4.42 6.08
CA PRO A 491 -26.02 -5.72 5.46
C PRO A 491 -25.69 -5.58 3.97
N THR A 492 -24.67 -6.31 3.53
CA THR A 492 -24.34 -6.47 2.12
C THR A 492 -24.85 -7.82 1.61
N ASN A 493 -25.15 -7.88 0.32
CA ASN A 493 -25.46 -9.13 -0.37
C ASN A 493 -24.18 -10.00 -0.50
N THR A 494 -24.30 -11.24 -0.89
CA THR A 494 -23.18 -12.17 -1.09
C THR A 494 -22.20 -11.71 -2.18
N ASP A 495 -22.65 -10.87 -3.13
CA ASP A 495 -21.83 -10.25 -4.17
C ASP A 495 -21.21 -8.91 -3.76
N GLY A 496 -21.27 -8.56 -2.46
CA GLY A 496 -20.76 -7.30 -1.92
C GLY A 496 -21.64 -6.08 -2.20
N SER A 497 -22.73 -6.20 -2.92
CA SER A 497 -23.65 -5.09 -3.21
C SER A 497 -24.54 -4.75 -2.02
N ILE A 498 -25.14 -3.54 -2.06
CA ILE A 498 -26.15 -3.09 -1.09
C ILE A 498 -27.48 -2.91 -1.81
N SER A 499 -28.54 -3.49 -1.25
CA SER A 499 -29.89 -3.36 -1.79
C SER A 499 -30.60 -2.12 -1.28
N PHE A 500 -31.41 -1.49 -2.15
CA PHE A 500 -32.31 -0.38 -1.78
C PHE A 500 -33.61 -0.47 -2.58
N GLN A 501 -34.66 0.18 -2.08
CA GLN A 501 -36.01 0.14 -2.66
C GLN A 501 -36.40 1.50 -3.18
N LEU A 502 -36.79 1.60 -4.44
CA LEU A 502 -37.40 2.81 -4.98
C LEU A 502 -38.81 3.00 -4.42
N LEU A 503 -39.21 4.25 -4.20
CA LEU A 503 -40.57 4.58 -3.90
C LEU A 503 -41.43 4.46 -5.15
N ARG A 504 -42.64 3.92 -4.97
CA ARG A 504 -43.64 3.90 -6.02
C ARG A 504 -44.18 5.30 -6.30
N ARG A 505 -44.72 5.55 -7.49
CA ARG A 505 -45.32 6.85 -7.87
C ARG A 505 -46.47 7.28 -6.98
N ASP A 506 -47.20 6.30 -6.47
CA ASP A 506 -48.34 6.50 -5.58
C ASP A 506 -47.98 6.54 -4.08
N ASP A 507 -46.66 6.44 -3.75
CA ASP A 507 -46.22 6.43 -2.36
C ASP A 507 -46.54 7.78 -1.66
N PRO A 508 -47.28 7.71 -0.53
CA PRO A 508 -47.65 8.92 0.20
C PRO A 508 -46.48 9.78 0.69
N LYS A 509 -45.28 9.17 0.76
CA LYS A 509 -44.05 9.88 1.17
C LYS A 509 -43.68 11.00 0.21
N TRP A 510 -44.05 10.93 -1.07
CA TRP A 510 -43.86 12.02 -2.04
C TRP A 510 -44.60 13.29 -1.68
N ARG A 511 -45.71 13.17 -0.92
CA ARG A 511 -46.59 14.29 -0.54
C ARG A 511 -46.15 15.00 0.73
N LYS A 512 -45.17 14.47 1.47
CA LYS A 512 -44.70 15.03 2.76
C LYS A 512 -43.44 15.90 2.62
N GLY A 513 -42.93 16.06 1.43
CA GLY A 513 -41.73 16.84 1.10
C GLY A 513 -42.06 18.23 0.49
N VAL A 514 -43.21 18.78 0.83
CA VAL A 514 -43.58 20.16 0.54
C VAL A 514 -43.73 20.92 1.84
#